data_f1b593c4f0e635047e8e001540f59a87
#
_entry.id   f1b593c4f0e635047e8e001540f59a87
#
_cell.length_a   1.000
_cell.length_b   1.000
_cell.length_c   1.000
_cell.angle_alpha   90.00
_cell.angle_beta   90.00
_cell.angle_gamma   90.00
#
_symmetry.space_group_name_H-M   'P 1'
#
loop_
_entity.id
_entity.type
_entity.pdbx_description
1 polymer ?
#
loop_
_entity_poly.entity_id
_entity_poly.type
_entity_poly.pdbx_seq_one_letter_code
_entity_poly.pdbx_strand_id
1 'polypeptide(L)'
;MKKNKKKDLHFSTKAIHVGNEPDQGSRSVIPPINLSSTFKIDKINGEINYDYSRADNPNRRNLEKNLASLEGADFGIAFSSGMAAIMSLFQLLNSGDHIIISKNVYGGTYRMSSQVMSRHGIEFDWVDTTSLSKIKSSIKTNTKIIFIETPTNPSLEITDINEVSKISKDLNILLCIDNTFMSPYAQRPIDFGADIVMHSTTKSIGGHSDLVGGVLVTNNSSIA
;
A
#
# COMPACT_ATOMS: atom_id res chain seq x y z
N MET A 1 -10.56 -12.99 26.24
CA MET A 1 -9.88 -13.83 25.25
C MET A 1 -8.39 -13.49 25.27
N LYS A 2 -7.51 -14.45 25.59
CA LYS A 2 -6.05 -14.22 25.54
C LYS A 2 -5.64 -14.03 24.08
N LYS A 3 -5.14 -12.83 23.70
CA LYS A 3 -4.45 -12.63 22.42
C LYS A 3 -3.30 -13.66 22.39
N ASN A 4 -3.44 -14.71 21.56
CA ASN A 4 -2.30 -15.55 21.21
C ASN A 4 -1.26 -14.60 20.60
N LYS A 5 -0.17 -14.35 21.34
CA LYS A 5 1.02 -13.72 20.75
C LYS A 5 1.49 -14.69 19.67
N LYS A 6 1.10 -14.44 18.39
CA LYS A 6 1.77 -15.06 17.26
C LYS A 6 3.26 -14.79 17.49
N LYS A 7 4.06 -15.84 17.61
CA LYS A 7 5.52 -15.73 17.63
C LYS A 7 5.90 -14.76 16.50
N ASP A 8 6.66 -13.73 16.84
CA ASP A 8 7.11 -12.77 15.84
C ASP A 8 8.04 -13.51 14.88
N LEU A 9 7.50 -13.88 13.71
CA LEU A 9 8.24 -14.65 12.72
C LEU A 9 9.32 -13.76 12.12
N HIS A 10 10.51 -14.33 11.91
CA HIS A 10 11.56 -13.65 11.19
C HIS A 10 11.10 -13.28 9.76
N PHE A 11 11.61 -12.18 9.20
CA PHE A 11 11.22 -11.67 7.88
C PHE A 11 11.25 -12.75 6.78
N SER A 12 12.33 -13.53 6.70
CA SER A 12 12.46 -14.64 5.73
C SER A 12 11.37 -15.70 5.89
N THR A 13 10.96 -15.99 7.12
CA THR A 13 9.86 -16.94 7.41
C THR A 13 8.51 -16.35 7.00
N LYS A 14 8.28 -15.05 7.26
CA LYS A 14 7.08 -14.35 6.79
C LYS A 14 6.98 -14.39 5.26
N ALA A 15 8.07 -14.09 4.56
CA ALA A 15 8.12 -14.04 3.10
C ALA A 15 7.72 -15.38 2.46
N ILE A 16 8.06 -16.50 3.08
CA ILE A 16 7.79 -17.85 2.55
C ILE A 16 6.41 -18.36 2.97
N HIS A 17 6.01 -18.15 4.23
CA HIS A 17 4.91 -18.91 4.82
C HIS A 17 3.62 -18.12 5.06
N VAL A 18 3.67 -16.82 5.30
CA VAL A 18 2.45 -16.04 5.54
C VAL A 18 1.66 -15.90 4.23
N GLY A 19 0.38 -16.24 4.25
CA GLY A 19 -0.45 -16.30 3.06
C GLY A 19 -0.24 -17.57 2.21
N ASN A 20 0.76 -18.38 2.53
CA ASN A 20 1.08 -19.64 1.84
C ASN A 20 0.91 -20.83 2.79
N GLU A 21 -0.05 -20.76 3.70
CA GLU A 21 -0.35 -21.88 4.59
C GLU A 21 -0.83 -23.11 3.78
N PRO A 22 -0.52 -24.34 4.23
CA PRO A 22 -0.94 -25.56 3.55
C PRO A 22 -2.45 -25.59 3.31
N ASP A 23 -2.86 -26.01 2.11
CA ASP A 23 -4.27 -26.14 1.76
C ASP A 23 -4.97 -27.21 2.60
N GLN A 24 -6.11 -26.84 3.19
CA GLN A 24 -6.84 -27.72 4.11
C GLN A 24 -7.55 -28.86 3.37
N GLY A 25 -7.94 -28.66 2.12
CA GLY A 25 -8.67 -29.66 1.32
C GLY A 25 -7.76 -30.73 0.74
N SER A 26 -6.75 -30.32 -0.01
CA SER A 26 -5.80 -31.23 -0.66
C SER A 26 -4.62 -31.62 0.25
N ARG A 27 -4.39 -30.87 1.34
CA ARG A 27 -3.21 -30.96 2.22
C ARG A 27 -1.89 -30.68 1.49
N SER A 28 -1.92 -30.06 0.32
CA SER A 28 -0.72 -29.60 -0.36
C SER A 28 0.00 -28.54 0.45
N VAL A 29 1.33 -28.60 0.47
CA VAL A 29 2.18 -27.67 1.25
C VAL A 29 2.08 -26.24 0.69
N ILE A 30 1.85 -26.09 -0.60
CA ILE A 30 1.64 -24.80 -1.28
C ILE A 30 0.18 -24.69 -1.68
N PRO A 31 -0.47 -23.54 -1.46
CA PRO A 31 -1.85 -23.31 -1.87
C PRO A 31 -2.02 -23.55 -3.40
N PRO A 32 -3.16 -24.13 -3.82
CA PRO A 32 -3.44 -24.33 -5.23
C PRO A 32 -3.68 -22.99 -5.95
N ILE A 33 -3.50 -22.98 -7.27
CA ILE A 33 -3.92 -21.86 -8.13
C ILE A 33 -5.41 -22.01 -8.40
N ASN A 34 -6.21 -21.05 -7.92
CA ASN A 34 -7.66 -21.01 -8.09
C ASN A 34 -8.01 -20.13 -9.30
N LEU A 35 -8.43 -20.78 -10.40
CA LEU A 35 -8.84 -20.12 -11.64
C LEU A 35 -10.34 -19.79 -11.68
N SER A 36 -11.11 -20.24 -10.68
CA SER A 36 -12.57 -20.05 -10.65
C SER A 36 -12.93 -18.58 -10.58
N SER A 37 -13.88 -18.15 -11.40
CA SER A 37 -14.50 -16.82 -11.30
C SER A 37 -15.60 -16.75 -10.25
N THR A 38 -16.26 -17.88 -9.96
CA THR A 38 -17.37 -17.98 -9.01
C THR A 38 -17.15 -19.13 -8.05
N PHE A 39 -17.68 -19.01 -6.84
CA PHE A 39 -17.54 -20.01 -5.78
C PHE A 39 -18.92 -20.47 -5.32
N LYS A 40 -19.00 -21.73 -4.87
CA LYS A 40 -20.24 -22.33 -4.35
C LYS A 40 -20.61 -21.65 -3.02
N ILE A 41 -21.86 -21.28 -2.90
CA ILE A 41 -22.48 -20.79 -1.66
C ILE A 41 -23.25 -21.97 -1.04
N ASP A 42 -22.84 -22.40 0.15
CA ASP A 42 -23.44 -23.56 0.80
C ASP A 42 -24.76 -23.22 1.51
N LYS A 43 -24.96 -21.99 1.96
CA LYS A 43 -26.19 -21.54 2.66
C LYS A 43 -26.57 -20.13 2.25
N ILE A 44 -27.84 -19.91 1.96
CA ILE A 44 -28.42 -18.57 1.82
C ILE A 44 -28.35 -17.89 3.19
N ASN A 45 -27.83 -16.66 3.24
CA ASN A 45 -27.60 -15.88 4.47
C ASN A 45 -26.57 -16.50 5.46
N GLY A 46 -25.69 -17.41 4.99
CA GLY A 46 -24.56 -17.92 5.75
C GLY A 46 -23.30 -17.04 5.58
N GLU A 47 -22.25 -17.36 6.36
CA GLU A 47 -20.94 -16.78 6.11
C GLU A 47 -20.42 -17.26 4.75
N ILE A 48 -20.02 -16.30 3.91
CA ILE A 48 -19.45 -16.53 2.58
C ILE A 48 -17.98 -16.16 2.63
N ASN A 49 -17.09 -17.15 2.45
CA ASN A 49 -15.68 -16.90 2.36
C ASN A 49 -15.28 -16.27 1.02
N TYR A 50 -15.84 -16.82 -0.07
CA TYR A 50 -15.64 -16.36 -1.44
C TYR A 50 -16.97 -16.54 -2.19
N ASP A 51 -17.30 -15.59 -3.06
CA ASP A 51 -18.45 -15.67 -3.97
C ASP A 51 -18.03 -15.45 -5.42
N TYR A 52 -17.27 -14.40 -5.67
CA TYR A 52 -16.84 -14.00 -6.99
C TYR A 52 -15.42 -13.41 -6.97
N SER A 53 -14.55 -13.85 -7.89
CA SER A 53 -13.12 -13.52 -7.89
C SER A 53 -12.80 -12.04 -8.05
N ARG A 54 -13.69 -11.22 -8.64
CA ARG A 54 -13.50 -9.75 -8.68
C ARG A 54 -13.58 -9.15 -7.29
N ALA A 55 -14.49 -9.63 -6.44
CA ALA A 55 -14.62 -9.18 -5.06
C ALA A 55 -13.47 -9.76 -4.22
N ASP A 56 -13.31 -11.09 -4.24
CA ASP A 56 -12.22 -11.76 -3.53
C ASP A 56 -11.85 -13.09 -4.18
N ASN A 57 -10.55 -13.47 -4.06
CA ASN A 57 -10.00 -14.70 -4.62
C ASN A 57 -8.91 -15.24 -3.69
N PRO A 58 -8.85 -16.57 -3.43
CA PRO A 58 -7.87 -17.15 -2.52
C PRO A 58 -6.41 -16.77 -2.83
N ASN A 59 -6.01 -16.74 -4.11
CA ASN A 59 -4.64 -16.38 -4.49
C ASN A 59 -4.34 -14.92 -4.21
N ARG A 60 -5.30 -14.00 -4.52
CA ARG A 60 -5.13 -12.58 -4.23
C ARG A 60 -5.10 -12.32 -2.73
N ARG A 61 -6.01 -12.91 -1.94
CA ARG A 61 -6.02 -12.80 -0.48
C ARG A 61 -4.70 -13.29 0.14
N ASN A 62 -4.14 -14.38 -0.38
CA ASN A 62 -2.85 -14.90 0.07
C ASN A 62 -1.71 -13.92 -0.19
N LEU A 63 -1.66 -13.32 -1.38
CA LEU A 63 -0.69 -12.28 -1.73
C LEU A 63 -0.84 -11.05 -0.84
N GLU A 64 -2.05 -10.54 -0.68
CA GLU A 64 -2.36 -9.38 0.16
C GLU A 64 -1.94 -9.60 1.62
N LYS A 65 -2.25 -10.77 2.17
CA LYS A 65 -1.85 -11.18 3.53
C LYS A 65 -0.33 -11.26 3.68
N ASN A 66 0.37 -11.80 2.67
CA ASN A 66 1.82 -11.88 2.68
C ASN A 66 2.45 -10.48 2.69
N LEU A 67 2.08 -9.63 1.74
CA LEU A 67 2.65 -8.29 1.59
C LEU A 67 2.35 -7.39 2.79
N ALA A 68 1.13 -7.44 3.32
CA ALA A 68 0.79 -6.76 4.58
C ALA A 68 1.70 -7.21 5.73
N SER A 69 1.89 -8.53 5.89
CA SER A 69 2.77 -9.10 6.93
C SER A 69 4.23 -8.65 6.80
N LEU A 70 4.74 -8.49 5.58
CA LEU A 70 6.11 -8.06 5.34
C LEU A 70 6.33 -6.59 5.73
N GLU A 71 5.36 -5.73 5.47
CA GLU A 71 5.37 -4.33 5.89
C GLU A 71 5.01 -4.12 7.37
N GLY A 72 4.51 -5.16 8.06
CA GLY A 72 4.02 -5.03 9.43
C GLY A 72 2.62 -4.41 9.53
N ALA A 73 1.85 -4.50 8.45
CA ALA A 73 0.48 -4.01 8.36
C ALA A 73 -0.55 -5.14 8.57
N ASP A 74 -1.79 -4.76 8.89
CA ASP A 74 -2.92 -5.69 9.06
C ASP A 74 -3.65 -5.95 7.75
N PHE A 75 -3.68 -4.97 6.84
CA PHE A 75 -4.42 -5.02 5.58
C PHE A 75 -3.49 -4.81 4.38
N GLY A 76 -3.70 -5.60 3.33
CA GLY A 76 -3.09 -5.42 2.02
C GLY A 76 -4.15 -5.46 0.94
N ILE A 77 -4.04 -4.60 -0.06
CA ILE A 77 -4.94 -4.51 -1.21
C ILE A 77 -4.08 -4.55 -2.49
N ALA A 78 -4.24 -5.62 -3.28
CA ALA A 78 -3.46 -5.82 -4.50
C ALA A 78 -4.14 -5.18 -5.72
N PHE A 79 -3.31 -4.65 -6.61
CA PHE A 79 -3.71 -3.96 -7.84
C PHE A 79 -2.93 -4.49 -9.04
N SER A 80 -3.47 -4.27 -10.22
CA SER A 80 -2.85 -4.69 -11.49
C SER A 80 -1.55 -3.94 -11.82
N SER A 81 -1.24 -2.85 -11.14
CA SER A 81 0.02 -2.09 -11.29
C SER A 81 0.23 -1.13 -10.11
N GLY A 82 1.46 -0.64 -9.93
CA GLY A 82 1.74 0.43 -8.98
C GLY A 82 0.93 1.69 -9.27
N MET A 83 0.73 2.04 -10.56
CA MET A 83 -0.11 3.18 -10.93
C MET A 83 -1.58 2.99 -10.58
N ALA A 84 -2.11 1.76 -10.69
CA ALA A 84 -3.47 1.47 -10.24
C ALA A 84 -3.62 1.62 -8.72
N ALA A 85 -2.61 1.22 -7.95
CA ALA A 85 -2.57 1.44 -6.51
C ALA A 85 -2.55 2.93 -6.15
N ILE A 86 -1.69 3.74 -6.80
CA ILE A 86 -1.63 5.19 -6.58
C ILE A 86 -2.95 5.88 -6.98
N MET A 87 -3.54 5.46 -8.11
CA MET A 87 -4.82 6.00 -8.53
C MET A 87 -5.93 5.71 -7.52
N SER A 88 -5.98 4.49 -6.97
CA SER A 88 -6.96 4.13 -5.93
C SER A 88 -6.76 4.93 -4.65
N LEU A 89 -5.51 5.19 -4.24
CA LEU A 89 -5.21 6.09 -3.13
C LEU A 89 -5.77 7.50 -3.38
N PHE A 90 -5.57 8.05 -4.57
CA PHE A 90 -6.04 9.40 -4.88
C PHE A 90 -7.56 9.49 -5.01
N GLN A 91 -8.26 8.38 -5.22
CA GLN A 91 -9.74 8.33 -5.18
C GLN A 91 -10.32 8.47 -3.76
N LEU A 92 -9.51 8.44 -2.71
CA LEU A 92 -9.94 8.82 -1.37
C LEU A 92 -10.20 10.34 -1.23
N LEU A 93 -9.75 11.13 -2.22
CA LEU A 93 -9.87 12.59 -2.23
C LEU A 93 -11.14 13.04 -2.94
N ASN A 94 -11.70 14.14 -2.46
CA ASN A 94 -12.80 14.85 -3.10
C ASN A 94 -12.29 16.08 -3.85
N SER A 95 -13.11 16.58 -4.79
CA SER A 95 -12.81 17.86 -5.45
C SER A 95 -12.62 18.97 -4.41
N GLY A 96 -11.55 19.73 -4.54
CA GLY A 96 -11.13 20.74 -3.58
C GLY A 96 -10.17 20.26 -2.52
N ASP A 97 -9.90 18.96 -2.39
CA ASP A 97 -8.87 18.44 -1.48
C ASP A 97 -7.47 18.69 -2.05
N HIS A 98 -6.51 18.83 -1.14
CA HIS A 98 -5.12 19.10 -1.46
C HIS A 98 -4.22 17.94 -1.02
N ILE A 99 -3.21 17.65 -1.85
CA ILE A 99 -2.16 16.66 -1.59
C ILE A 99 -0.77 17.25 -1.80
N ILE A 100 0.13 17.01 -0.87
CA ILE A 100 1.55 17.30 -0.98
C ILE A 100 2.25 16.05 -1.54
N ILE A 101 3.05 16.20 -2.58
CA ILE A 101 3.80 15.11 -3.22
C ILE A 101 5.30 15.45 -3.25
N SER A 102 6.17 14.45 -3.06
CA SER A 102 7.61 14.62 -3.29
C SER A 102 7.86 15.16 -4.70
N LYS A 103 8.64 16.22 -4.83
CA LYS A 103 8.88 16.88 -6.12
C LYS A 103 9.56 15.97 -7.16
N ASN A 104 10.43 15.05 -6.69
CA ASN A 104 11.14 14.07 -7.51
C ASN A 104 10.48 12.69 -7.44
N VAL A 105 9.13 12.65 -7.52
CA VAL A 105 8.35 11.42 -7.55
C VAL A 105 8.43 10.75 -8.93
N TYR A 106 8.13 9.45 -8.97
CA TYR A 106 8.03 8.70 -10.22
C TYR A 106 7.20 9.44 -11.28
N GLY A 107 7.72 9.51 -12.51
CA GLY A 107 7.11 10.32 -13.59
C GLY A 107 5.67 9.94 -13.94
N GLY A 108 5.24 8.68 -13.67
CA GLY A 108 3.85 8.25 -13.81
C GLY A 108 2.94 8.93 -12.78
N THR A 109 3.38 9.01 -11.53
CA THR A 109 2.67 9.70 -10.45
C THR A 109 2.53 11.19 -10.77
N TYR A 110 3.60 11.83 -11.23
CA TYR A 110 3.56 13.23 -11.66
C TYR A 110 2.55 13.45 -12.79
N ARG A 111 2.61 12.64 -13.87
CA ARG A 111 1.66 12.77 -14.99
C ARG A 111 0.21 12.57 -14.57
N MET A 112 -0.03 11.55 -13.74
CA MET A 112 -1.39 11.26 -13.25
C MET A 112 -1.92 12.42 -12.40
N SER A 113 -1.14 12.92 -11.44
CA SER A 113 -1.56 14.04 -10.59
C SER A 113 -1.77 15.32 -11.40
N SER A 114 -0.79 15.72 -12.25
CA SER A 114 -0.81 17.00 -12.96
C SER A 114 -1.77 17.04 -14.16
N GLN A 115 -2.00 15.91 -14.84
CA GLN A 115 -2.75 15.87 -16.10
C GLN A 115 -4.12 15.19 -16.01
N VAL A 116 -4.33 14.36 -15.00
CA VAL A 116 -5.58 13.62 -14.82
C VAL A 116 -6.32 14.11 -13.59
N MET A 117 -5.76 13.92 -12.41
CA MET A 117 -6.46 14.20 -11.15
C MET A 117 -6.73 15.69 -10.92
N SER A 118 -5.86 16.56 -11.43
CA SER A 118 -6.11 18.02 -11.41
C SER A 118 -7.41 18.43 -12.13
N ARG A 119 -7.81 17.67 -13.17
CA ARG A 119 -9.09 17.89 -13.88
C ARG A 119 -10.31 17.53 -13.04
N HIS A 120 -10.13 16.72 -12.00
CA HIS A 120 -11.16 16.35 -11.03
C HIS A 120 -11.20 17.29 -9.82
N GLY A 121 -10.47 18.42 -9.91
CA GLY A 121 -10.47 19.46 -8.87
C GLY A 121 -9.58 19.14 -7.66
N ILE A 122 -8.68 18.16 -7.77
CA ILE A 122 -7.68 17.89 -6.73
C ILE A 122 -6.51 18.86 -6.89
N GLU A 123 -6.10 19.48 -5.79
CA GLU A 123 -4.96 20.38 -5.75
C GLU A 123 -3.67 19.63 -5.40
N PHE A 124 -2.56 19.99 -6.08
CA PHE A 124 -1.27 19.34 -5.87
C PHE A 124 -0.16 20.36 -5.66
N ASP A 125 0.65 20.17 -4.61
CA ASP A 125 1.92 20.84 -4.41
C ASP A 125 3.07 19.82 -4.46
N TRP A 126 4.03 20.03 -5.37
CA TRP A 126 5.24 19.20 -5.49
C TRP A 126 6.36 19.84 -4.66
N VAL A 127 6.70 19.21 -3.57
CA VAL A 127 7.53 19.77 -2.51
C VAL A 127 8.83 19.00 -2.38
N ASP A 128 9.92 19.69 -2.08
CA ASP A 128 11.15 19.07 -1.64
C ASP A 128 10.97 18.51 -0.22
N THR A 129 10.62 17.23 -0.13
CA THR A 129 10.29 16.54 1.12
C THR A 129 11.50 16.21 1.98
N THR A 130 12.73 16.44 1.51
CA THR A 130 13.91 16.37 2.36
C THR A 130 13.95 17.47 3.40
N SER A 131 13.16 18.54 3.20
CA SER A 131 13.03 19.70 4.08
C SER A 131 11.68 19.72 4.80
N LEU A 132 11.69 19.44 6.09
CA LEU A 132 10.48 19.51 6.94
C LEU A 132 9.86 20.90 6.94
N SER A 133 10.66 21.97 6.87
CA SER A 133 10.13 23.34 6.81
C SER A 133 9.32 23.59 5.53
N LYS A 134 9.76 23.05 4.38
CA LYS A 134 9.02 23.15 3.12
C LYS A 134 7.71 22.34 3.17
N ILE A 135 7.72 21.15 3.76
CA ILE A 135 6.49 20.38 3.98
C ILE A 135 5.51 21.22 4.81
N LYS A 136 5.95 21.71 5.99
CA LYS A 136 5.10 22.52 6.87
C LYS A 136 4.52 23.75 6.19
N SER A 137 5.32 24.49 5.41
CA SER A 137 4.87 25.69 4.71
C SER A 137 3.90 25.42 3.56
N SER A 138 3.86 24.20 3.04
CA SER A 138 2.95 23.79 1.97
C SER A 138 1.63 23.20 2.47
N ILE A 139 1.47 23.01 3.78
CA ILE A 139 0.23 22.49 4.36
C ILE A 139 -0.86 23.59 4.29
N LYS A 140 -2.01 23.24 3.73
CA LYS A 140 -3.22 24.05 3.62
C LYS A 140 -4.33 23.45 4.47
N THR A 141 -5.39 24.20 4.70
CA THR A 141 -6.57 23.75 5.47
C THR A 141 -7.30 22.57 4.83
N ASN A 142 -7.17 22.42 3.51
CA ASN A 142 -7.72 21.34 2.71
C ASN A 142 -6.71 20.22 2.40
N THR A 143 -5.51 20.20 3.00
CA THR A 143 -4.54 19.12 2.82
C THR A 143 -5.05 17.84 3.46
N LYS A 144 -5.13 16.75 2.69
CA LYS A 144 -5.62 15.43 3.14
C LYS A 144 -4.56 14.35 3.12
N ILE A 145 -3.61 14.44 2.19
CA ILE A 145 -2.57 13.42 2.03
C ILE A 145 -1.22 14.11 1.87
N ILE A 146 -0.19 13.53 2.48
CA ILE A 146 1.22 13.75 2.16
C ILE A 146 1.72 12.45 1.54
N PHE A 147 2.05 12.48 0.23
CA PHE A 147 2.57 11.35 -0.53
C PHE A 147 4.06 11.52 -0.76
N ILE A 148 4.86 10.62 -0.23
CA ILE A 148 6.31 10.68 -0.27
C ILE A 148 6.87 9.43 -0.94
N GLU A 149 7.75 9.61 -1.91
CA GLU A 149 8.64 8.58 -2.41
C GLU A 149 10.01 8.75 -1.72
N THR A 150 10.48 7.73 -1.01
CA THR A 150 11.78 7.79 -0.32
C THR A 150 12.43 6.41 -0.19
N PRO A 151 13.69 6.25 -0.69
CA PRO A 151 14.44 7.18 -1.55
C PRO A 151 13.74 7.48 -2.88
N THR A 152 13.97 8.65 -3.45
CA THR A 152 13.38 9.02 -4.75
C THR A 152 14.11 8.34 -5.92
N ASN A 153 13.40 8.04 -7.00
CA ASN A 153 13.99 7.54 -8.26
C ASN A 153 14.05 8.68 -9.31
N PRO A 154 15.21 9.03 -9.88
CA PRO A 154 16.53 8.40 -9.70
C PRO A 154 17.46 9.10 -8.69
N SER A 155 17.01 10.19 -8.07
CA SER A 155 17.88 11.12 -7.32
C SER A 155 18.32 10.58 -5.96
N LEU A 156 17.69 9.51 -5.45
CA LEU A 156 17.95 8.91 -4.14
C LEU A 156 17.85 9.90 -2.96
N GLU A 157 16.98 10.89 -3.08
CA GLU A 157 16.70 11.84 -2.01
C GLU A 157 15.96 11.12 -0.86
N ILE A 158 16.41 11.40 0.37
CA ILE A 158 15.87 10.77 1.57
C ILE A 158 14.99 11.74 2.33
N THR A 159 13.79 11.28 2.69
CA THR A 159 12.87 11.98 3.60
C THR A 159 12.81 11.26 4.94
N ASP A 160 12.90 11.98 6.05
CA ASP A 160 12.70 11.42 7.39
C ASP A 160 11.20 11.13 7.63
N ILE A 161 10.82 9.87 7.46
CA ILE A 161 9.43 9.41 7.61
C ILE A 161 8.91 9.68 9.02
N ASN A 162 9.74 9.44 10.04
CA ASN A 162 9.32 9.61 11.44
C ASN A 162 8.99 11.06 11.76
N GLU A 163 9.81 12.02 11.30
CA GLU A 163 9.54 13.44 11.51
C GLU A 163 8.32 13.93 10.73
N VAL A 164 8.11 13.44 9.49
CA VAL A 164 6.89 13.77 8.72
C VAL A 164 5.67 13.15 9.36
N SER A 165 5.76 11.92 9.90
CA SER A 165 4.63 11.26 10.56
C SER A 165 4.12 12.01 11.79
N LYS A 166 5.00 12.69 12.53
CA LYS A 166 4.59 13.56 13.64
C LYS A 166 3.73 14.73 13.14
N ILE A 167 4.21 15.38 12.05
CA ILE A 167 3.49 16.50 11.45
C ILE A 167 2.11 16.07 10.93
N SER A 168 2.06 14.94 10.21
CA SER A 168 0.82 14.44 9.63
C SER A 168 -0.21 14.04 10.69
N LYS A 169 0.22 13.40 11.78
CA LYS A 169 -0.64 13.00 12.90
C LYS A 169 -1.21 14.20 13.65
N ASP A 170 -0.37 15.19 13.96
CA ASP A 170 -0.80 16.40 14.66
C ASP A 170 -1.90 17.16 13.92
N LEU A 171 -1.94 17.04 12.58
CA LEU A 171 -2.86 17.73 11.70
C LEU A 171 -3.95 16.82 11.10
N ASN A 172 -3.98 15.53 11.49
CA ASN A 172 -4.91 14.52 10.94
C ASN A 172 -4.86 14.43 9.40
N ILE A 173 -3.64 14.44 8.86
CA ILE A 173 -3.34 14.28 7.43
C ILE A 173 -2.81 12.86 7.23
N LEU A 174 -3.28 12.14 6.21
CA LEU A 174 -2.78 10.80 5.90
C LEU A 174 -1.36 10.87 5.33
N LEU A 175 -0.44 10.07 5.89
CA LEU A 175 0.91 9.92 5.37
C LEU A 175 1.00 8.62 4.55
N CYS A 176 1.22 8.76 3.26
CA CYS A 176 1.48 7.65 2.36
C CYS A 176 2.94 7.65 1.88
N ILE A 177 3.60 6.49 1.97
CA ILE A 177 4.97 6.30 1.52
C ILE A 177 5.00 5.33 0.34
N ASP A 178 5.52 5.77 -0.80
CA ASP A 178 5.96 4.88 -1.87
C ASP A 178 7.31 4.27 -1.49
N ASN A 179 7.25 3.01 -1.05
CA ASN A 179 8.39 2.23 -0.57
C ASN A 179 8.95 1.29 -1.65
N THR A 180 8.59 1.51 -2.90
CA THR A 180 8.97 0.63 -4.03
C THR A 180 10.48 0.45 -4.13
N PHE A 181 11.26 1.51 -3.90
CA PHE A 181 12.71 1.47 -4.07
C PHE A 181 13.40 0.63 -3.00
N MET A 182 12.97 0.72 -1.74
CA MET A 182 13.61 0.02 -0.61
C MET A 182 13.07 -1.39 -0.41
N SER A 183 11.81 -1.65 -0.70
CA SER A 183 11.10 -2.87 -0.32
C SER A 183 10.88 -3.04 1.21
N PRO A 184 9.98 -3.94 1.63
CA PRO A 184 9.74 -4.21 3.05
C PRO A 184 10.95 -4.80 3.80
N TYR A 185 11.93 -5.30 3.05
CA TYR A 185 13.14 -5.86 3.65
C TYR A 185 14.06 -4.79 4.24
N ALA A 186 14.27 -3.70 3.50
CA ALA A 186 15.22 -2.66 3.90
C ALA A 186 14.53 -1.49 4.66
N GLN A 187 13.25 -1.24 4.42
CA GLN A 187 12.49 -0.18 5.07
C GLN A 187 11.05 -0.59 5.27
N ARG A 188 10.48 -0.35 6.45
CA ARG A 188 9.07 -0.56 6.76
C ARG A 188 8.47 0.74 7.28
N PRO A 189 7.89 1.56 6.41
CA PRO A 189 7.35 2.87 6.77
C PRO A 189 6.26 2.84 7.84
N ILE A 190 5.51 1.75 7.95
CA ILE A 190 4.52 1.53 9.03
C ILE A 190 5.18 1.64 10.41
N ASP A 191 6.38 1.09 10.59
CA ASP A 191 7.11 1.15 11.86
C ASP A 191 7.54 2.60 12.22
N PHE A 192 7.63 3.48 11.22
CA PHE A 192 7.95 4.91 11.36
C PHE A 192 6.72 5.81 11.40
N GLY A 193 5.53 5.22 11.37
CA GLY A 193 4.27 5.93 11.57
C GLY A 193 3.55 6.37 10.31
N ALA A 194 3.91 5.84 9.14
CA ALA A 194 3.10 5.98 7.94
C ALA A 194 1.73 5.31 8.12
N ASP A 195 0.70 5.92 7.55
CA ASP A 195 -0.67 5.37 7.56
C ASP A 195 -0.88 4.36 6.44
N ILE A 196 -0.25 4.62 5.29
CA ILE A 196 -0.35 3.79 4.09
C ILE A 196 1.05 3.61 3.50
N VAL A 197 1.36 2.38 3.06
CA VAL A 197 2.55 2.11 2.27
C VAL A 197 2.14 1.58 0.91
N MET A 198 2.75 2.12 -0.12
CA MET A 198 2.54 1.75 -1.51
C MET A 198 3.77 1.03 -2.06
N HIS A 199 3.54 0.01 -2.89
CA HIS A 199 4.59 -0.60 -3.72
C HIS A 199 4.12 -0.84 -5.14
N SER A 200 5.00 -0.58 -6.09
CA SER A 200 4.96 -1.28 -7.37
C SER A 200 5.59 -2.66 -7.19
N THR A 201 4.76 -3.70 -7.09
CA THR A 201 5.27 -5.08 -6.95
C THR A 201 5.99 -5.56 -8.21
N THR A 202 5.88 -4.84 -9.32
CA THR A 202 6.64 -4.99 -10.56
C THR A 202 8.16 -5.00 -10.36
N LYS A 203 8.64 -4.33 -9.30
CA LYS A 203 10.07 -4.08 -9.04
C LYS A 203 10.67 -5.20 -8.18
N SER A 204 11.35 -4.85 -7.09
CA SER A 204 12.07 -5.79 -6.23
C SER A 204 11.19 -6.90 -5.63
N ILE A 205 9.90 -6.64 -5.40
CA ILE A 205 8.97 -7.65 -4.87
C ILE A 205 8.75 -8.77 -5.90
N GLY A 206 8.46 -8.44 -7.15
CA GLY A 206 8.40 -9.42 -8.25
C GLY A 206 9.76 -10.01 -8.58
N GLY A 207 10.78 -9.17 -8.65
CA GLY A 207 12.20 -9.53 -8.67
C GLY A 207 12.75 -10.09 -9.98
N HIS A 208 11.90 -10.37 -10.99
CA HIS A 208 12.32 -11.11 -12.20
C HIS A 208 11.99 -10.39 -13.51
N SER A 209 11.47 -9.16 -13.46
CA SER A 209 11.06 -8.39 -14.66
C SER A 209 10.02 -9.09 -15.56
N ASP A 210 9.19 -9.96 -14.99
CA ASP A 210 8.23 -10.83 -15.69
C ASP A 210 6.77 -10.61 -15.26
N LEU A 211 6.52 -9.67 -14.33
CA LEU A 211 5.17 -9.32 -13.88
C LEU A 211 5.00 -7.82 -13.70
N VAL A 212 3.75 -7.39 -13.69
CA VAL A 212 3.31 -6.05 -13.33
C VAL A 212 2.27 -6.15 -12.21
N GLY A 213 2.42 -5.33 -11.17
CA GLY A 213 1.47 -5.30 -10.06
C GLY A 213 1.72 -4.13 -9.12
N GLY A 214 0.80 -3.95 -8.19
CA GLY A 214 0.89 -2.94 -7.13
C GLY A 214 0.22 -3.42 -5.86
N VAL A 215 0.52 -2.78 -4.74
CA VAL A 215 -0.14 -3.01 -3.46
C VAL A 215 -0.20 -1.74 -2.64
N LEU A 216 -1.28 -1.56 -1.91
CA LEU A 216 -1.38 -0.66 -0.76
C LEU A 216 -1.48 -1.51 0.50
N VAL A 217 -0.77 -1.11 1.55
CA VAL A 217 -0.91 -1.74 2.86
C VAL A 217 -1.16 -0.70 3.93
N THR A 218 -1.96 -1.03 4.94
CA THR A 218 -2.36 -0.11 6.02
C THR A 218 -2.76 -0.87 7.27
N ASN A 219 -2.73 -0.20 8.42
CA ASN A 219 -3.35 -0.66 9.69
C ASN A 219 -4.73 -0.04 9.93
N ASN A 220 -5.18 0.84 9.05
CA ASN A 220 -6.45 1.53 9.20
C ASN A 220 -7.56 0.80 8.44
N SER A 221 -8.44 0.11 9.18
CA SER A 221 -9.56 -0.65 8.63
C SER A 221 -10.63 0.20 7.93
N SER A 222 -10.66 1.51 8.15
CA SER A 222 -11.60 2.39 7.46
C SER A 222 -11.12 2.83 6.08
N ILE A 223 -9.85 2.61 5.77
CA ILE A 223 -9.22 2.91 4.48
C ILE A 223 -9.10 1.63 3.62
N ALA A 224 -8.99 0.45 4.27
CA ALA A 224 -8.78 -0.85 3.64
C ALA A 224 -9.99 -1.39 2.86
#